data_d42d5622e76624647200efb8b16650da
#
_entry.id   d42d5622e76624647200efb8b16650da
#
_cell.length_a   1.000
_cell.length_b   1.000
_cell.length_c   1.000
_cell.angle_alpha   90.00
_cell.angle_beta   90.00
_cell.angle_gamma   90.00
#
_symmetry.space_group_name_H-M   'P 1'
#
loop_
_entity.id
_entity.type
_entity.pdbx_description
1 polymer ?
#
loop_
_entity_poly.entity_id
_entity_poly.type
_entity_poly.pdbx_seq_one_letter_code
_entity_poly.pdbx_strand_id
1 'polypeptide(L)'
;MTDTFPHAHDITGSGPVLLLAPGGAGHPMGLGPLTERLAARFTVVTYDPLGLAHGRLGRPVAEQRVADWSEGAHRVLEEVLPPGESAYVFGTSSGGIAVLDLLARHPGRLAHVVAHEPPCVTLLPDGARRRAELIDGLDGPEPPPAEGGSATPMGVFLAHVLRPFTAHAPGFTAPPGRLTVAAGADSRGQLLYDTAHLLADRLNGAFAEFPGGHLGTLEHPEEFAALLTDTLTRGSPTTKEPRTVRTTG
;
A
#
# COMPACT_ATOMS: atom_id res chain seq x y z
N MET A 1 26.46 2.26 14.85
CA MET A 1 26.11 3.44 14.03
C MET A 1 24.90 3.03 13.24
N THR A 2 23.71 3.45 13.68
CA THR A 2 22.47 3.27 12.92
C THR A 2 22.54 4.20 11.73
N ASP A 3 22.65 3.61 10.54
CA ASP A 3 22.68 4.32 9.27
C ASP A 3 21.31 5.00 9.09
N THR A 4 21.21 6.25 9.51
CA THR A 4 19.98 7.05 9.41
C THR A 4 19.90 7.58 7.97
N PHE A 5 19.64 6.68 7.03
CA PHE A 5 19.19 7.13 5.72
C PHE A 5 17.80 7.72 5.87
N PRO A 6 17.58 8.95 5.39
CA PRO A 6 16.22 9.47 5.29
C PRO A 6 15.41 8.45 4.46
N HIS A 7 14.24 8.04 4.98
CA HIS A 7 13.34 7.17 4.24
C HIS A 7 13.04 7.87 2.90
N ALA A 8 13.31 7.19 1.80
CA ALA A 8 13.04 7.78 0.50
C ALA A 8 11.53 7.93 0.32
N HIS A 9 11.08 9.16 0.23
CA HIS A 9 9.70 9.50 -0.08
C HIS A 9 9.65 10.79 -0.89
N ASP A 10 8.65 10.89 -1.75
CA ASP A 10 8.34 12.10 -2.50
C ASP A 10 7.01 12.66 -2.01
N ILE A 11 6.86 13.99 -2.04
CA ILE A 11 5.64 14.68 -1.66
C ILE A 11 5.13 15.50 -2.84
N THR A 12 3.86 15.30 -3.21
CA THR A 12 3.23 15.98 -4.34
C THR A 12 1.81 16.40 -3.98
N GLY A 13 1.38 17.58 -4.43
CA GLY A 13 0.03 18.10 -4.20
C GLY A 13 -0.14 18.79 -2.87
N SER A 14 -1.41 19.04 -2.48
CA SER A 14 -1.79 19.72 -1.25
C SER A 14 -3.15 19.24 -0.76
N GLY A 15 -3.35 19.21 0.56
CA GLY A 15 -4.57 18.73 1.21
C GLY A 15 -4.25 17.72 2.32
N PRO A 16 -5.24 16.90 2.75
CA PRO A 16 -4.99 15.83 3.70
C PRO A 16 -3.90 14.88 3.22
N VAL A 17 -3.09 14.37 4.13
CA VAL A 17 -1.99 13.45 3.78
C VAL A 17 -2.54 12.10 3.34
N LEU A 18 -2.05 11.61 2.19
CA LEU A 18 -2.28 10.27 1.66
C LEU A 18 -0.94 9.57 1.42
N LEU A 19 -0.64 8.54 2.19
CA LEU A 19 0.53 7.70 1.97
C LEU A 19 0.20 6.62 0.93
N LEU A 20 1.07 6.47 -0.07
CA LEU A 20 1.01 5.38 -1.06
C LEU A 20 2.15 4.38 -0.81
N ALA A 21 1.80 3.13 -0.48
CA ALA A 21 2.75 2.02 -0.37
C ALA A 21 2.73 1.19 -1.66
N PRO A 22 3.88 1.07 -2.36
CA PRO A 22 3.95 0.39 -3.65
C PRO A 22 3.84 -1.13 -3.51
N GLY A 23 3.53 -1.78 -4.63
CA GLY A 23 3.67 -3.24 -4.76
C GLY A 23 5.12 -3.70 -4.70
N GLY A 24 5.34 -5.01 -4.83
CA GLY A 24 6.64 -5.63 -4.65
C GLY A 24 7.75 -5.15 -5.57
N ALA A 25 7.42 -4.63 -6.75
CA ALA A 25 8.40 -4.04 -7.67
C ALA A 25 8.80 -2.60 -7.34
N GLY A 26 8.22 -2.01 -6.28
CA GLY A 26 8.63 -0.71 -5.75
C GLY A 26 8.12 0.51 -6.53
N HIS A 27 8.33 1.68 -5.94
CA HIS A 27 8.15 2.97 -6.59
C HIS A 27 9.30 3.21 -7.62
N PRO A 28 9.01 3.76 -8.83
CA PRO A 28 7.75 4.36 -9.28
C PRO A 28 6.79 3.41 -10.03
N MET A 29 6.93 2.10 -9.95
CA MET A 29 6.15 1.17 -10.77
C MET A 29 4.64 1.37 -10.62
N GLY A 30 4.02 1.89 -11.68
CA GLY A 30 2.58 2.01 -11.84
C GLY A 30 1.87 3.06 -10.99
N LEU A 31 2.56 3.73 -10.07
CA LEU A 31 1.92 4.72 -9.19
C LEU A 31 2.01 6.17 -9.69
N GLY A 32 2.87 6.48 -10.65
CA GLY A 32 3.02 7.85 -11.16
C GLY A 32 1.71 8.49 -11.64
N PRO A 33 1.01 7.88 -12.63
CA PRO A 33 -0.27 8.39 -13.11
C PRO A 33 -1.34 8.49 -12.03
N LEU A 34 -1.40 7.54 -11.10
CA LEU A 34 -2.30 7.55 -9.96
C LEU A 34 -1.96 8.72 -9.01
N THR A 35 -0.67 8.91 -8.69
CA THR A 35 -0.16 9.99 -7.84
C THR A 35 -0.56 11.35 -8.38
N GLU A 36 -0.37 11.60 -9.69
CA GLU A 36 -0.74 12.85 -10.35
C GLU A 36 -2.23 13.18 -10.18
N ARG A 37 -3.12 12.18 -10.31
CA ARG A 37 -4.56 12.38 -10.14
C ARG A 37 -4.93 12.65 -8.68
N LEU A 38 -4.34 11.92 -7.75
CA LEU A 38 -4.62 12.07 -6.31
C LEU A 38 -4.06 13.38 -5.75
N ALA A 39 -2.96 13.90 -6.30
CA ALA A 39 -2.35 15.16 -5.90
C ALA A 39 -3.26 16.40 -6.07
N ALA A 40 -4.33 16.30 -6.86
CA ALA A 40 -5.36 17.32 -6.95
C ALA A 40 -6.20 17.48 -5.66
N ARG A 41 -6.20 16.49 -4.78
CA ARG A 41 -7.05 16.44 -3.57
C ARG A 41 -6.28 16.17 -2.29
N PHE A 42 -5.07 15.61 -2.39
CA PHE A 42 -4.26 15.16 -1.27
C PHE A 42 -2.82 15.71 -1.35
N THR A 43 -2.19 15.81 -0.19
CA THR A 43 -0.74 15.78 -0.10
C THR A 43 -0.34 14.32 -0.20
N VAL A 44 0.04 13.89 -1.41
CA VAL A 44 0.40 12.50 -1.69
C VAL A 44 1.85 12.28 -1.32
N VAL A 45 2.08 11.30 -0.44
CA VAL A 45 3.41 10.85 -0.02
C VAL A 45 3.64 9.47 -0.61
N THR A 46 4.56 9.36 -1.56
CA THR A 46 4.97 8.08 -2.13
C THR A 46 6.16 7.56 -1.35
N TYR A 47 5.98 6.43 -0.69
CA TYR A 47 6.99 5.82 0.15
C TYR A 47 7.76 4.74 -0.60
N ASP A 48 9.08 4.78 -0.50
CA ASP A 48 9.98 3.79 -1.08
C ASP A 48 10.64 2.95 0.04
N PRO A 49 10.23 1.70 0.26
CA PRO A 49 10.84 0.85 1.26
C PRO A 49 12.36 0.71 1.05
N LEU A 50 13.15 0.81 2.13
CA LEU A 50 14.62 0.83 2.08
C LEU A 50 15.23 -0.30 1.26
N GLY A 51 14.66 -1.52 1.34
CA GLY A 51 15.16 -2.65 0.58
C GLY A 51 15.05 -2.45 -0.93
N LEU A 52 13.94 -1.87 -1.40
CA LEU A 52 13.73 -1.56 -2.81
C LEU A 52 14.63 -0.39 -3.24
N ALA A 53 14.76 0.65 -2.40
CA ALA A 53 15.66 1.76 -2.63
C ALA A 53 17.12 1.28 -2.73
N HIS A 54 17.57 0.39 -1.85
CA HIS A 54 18.92 -0.17 -1.89
C HIS A 54 19.19 -0.92 -3.18
N GLY A 55 18.24 -1.73 -3.67
CA GLY A 55 18.38 -2.44 -4.94
C GLY A 55 18.61 -1.49 -6.12
N ARG A 56 17.84 -0.40 -6.20
CA ARG A 56 18.00 0.62 -7.24
C ARG A 56 19.33 1.36 -7.14
N LEU A 57 19.86 1.54 -5.93
CA LEU A 57 21.16 2.18 -5.70
C LEU A 57 22.35 1.22 -5.84
N GLY A 58 22.13 -0.03 -6.26
CA GLY A 58 23.18 -1.05 -6.36
C GLY A 58 23.78 -1.45 -5.00
N ARG A 59 23.04 -1.28 -3.91
CA ARG A 59 23.44 -1.70 -2.56
C ARG A 59 22.95 -3.11 -2.27
N PRO A 60 23.61 -3.86 -1.38
CA PRO A 60 23.12 -5.16 -0.95
C PRO A 60 21.71 -5.05 -0.37
N VAL A 61 20.81 -5.93 -0.81
CA VAL A 61 19.44 -6.04 -0.33
C VAL A 61 19.34 -7.27 0.56
N ALA A 62 18.92 -7.07 1.81
CA ALA A 62 18.57 -8.16 2.71
C ALA A 62 17.15 -8.65 2.44
N GLU A 63 16.82 -9.84 2.95
CA GLU A 63 15.44 -10.33 2.97
C GLU A 63 14.52 -9.31 3.65
N GLN A 64 13.42 -8.97 2.98
CA GLN A 64 12.50 -7.93 3.44
C GLN A 64 11.47 -8.52 4.38
N ARG A 65 11.11 -7.77 5.42
CA ARG A 65 10.04 -8.13 6.35
C ARG A 65 8.89 -7.12 6.26
N VAL A 66 7.68 -7.61 6.39
CA VAL A 66 6.47 -6.75 6.40
C VAL A 66 6.59 -5.66 7.46
N ALA A 67 7.08 -6.03 8.67
CA ALA A 67 7.29 -5.09 9.77
C ALA A 67 8.28 -3.95 9.43
N ASP A 68 9.31 -4.21 8.64
CA ASP A 68 10.29 -3.17 8.26
C ASP A 68 9.65 -2.14 7.32
N TRP A 69 8.75 -2.60 6.43
CA TRP A 69 8.02 -1.71 5.54
C TRP A 69 6.98 -0.88 6.31
N SER A 70 6.24 -1.50 7.23
CA SER A 70 5.23 -0.79 8.02
C SER A 70 5.86 0.21 8.99
N GLU A 71 6.96 -0.13 9.66
CA GLU A 71 7.69 0.80 10.53
C GLU A 71 8.34 1.95 9.75
N GLY A 72 8.85 1.67 8.53
CA GLY A 72 9.35 2.70 7.63
C GLY A 72 8.24 3.67 7.22
N ALA A 73 7.09 3.15 6.81
CA ALA A 73 5.91 3.95 6.50
C ALA A 73 5.44 4.80 7.69
N HIS A 74 5.44 4.21 8.90
CA HIS A 74 5.11 4.95 10.13
C HIS A 74 6.07 6.12 10.37
N ARG A 75 7.39 5.91 10.23
CA ARG A 75 8.38 7.00 10.39
C ARG A 75 8.17 8.11 9.38
N VAL A 76 7.89 7.79 8.12
CA VAL A 76 7.54 8.81 7.11
C VAL A 76 6.30 9.59 7.52
N LEU A 77 5.26 8.93 8.04
CA LEU A 77 4.07 9.62 8.55
C LEU A 77 4.39 10.53 9.74
N GLU A 78 5.25 10.11 10.67
CA GLU A 78 5.67 10.96 11.80
C GLU A 78 6.48 12.20 11.35
N GLU A 79 7.19 12.11 10.21
CA GLU A 79 7.93 13.24 9.63
C GLU A 79 7.01 14.23 8.91
N VAL A 80 5.94 13.75 8.23
CA VAL A 80 5.12 14.60 7.36
C VAL A 80 3.80 15.06 7.97
N LEU A 81 3.29 14.35 8.99
CA LEU A 81 2.02 14.68 9.62
C LEU A 81 2.17 15.71 10.73
N PRO A 82 1.38 16.79 10.73
CA PRO A 82 1.27 17.65 11.88
C PRO A 82 0.86 16.87 13.15
N PRO A 83 1.24 17.35 14.33
CA PRO A 83 0.83 16.73 15.59
C PRO A 83 -0.71 16.62 15.71
N GLY A 84 -1.20 15.43 16.04
CA GLY A 84 -2.64 15.16 16.23
C GLY A 84 -3.41 14.89 14.95
N GLU A 85 -2.82 15.02 13.77
CA GLU A 85 -3.45 14.65 12.51
C GLU A 85 -3.27 13.16 12.18
N SER A 86 -4.13 12.66 11.30
CA SER A 86 -4.13 11.29 10.80
C SER A 86 -4.08 11.29 9.27
N ALA A 87 -3.37 10.31 8.70
CA ALA A 87 -3.25 10.13 7.27
C ALA A 87 -4.29 9.14 6.72
N TYR A 88 -4.65 9.33 5.47
CA TYR A 88 -5.15 8.26 4.62
C TYR A 88 -3.99 7.41 4.12
N VAL A 89 -4.25 6.13 3.89
CA VAL A 89 -3.22 5.20 3.42
C VAL A 89 -3.77 4.28 2.34
N PHE A 90 -3.03 4.13 1.27
CA PHE A 90 -3.29 3.16 0.21
C PHE A 90 -2.08 2.26 0.01
N GLY A 91 -2.30 0.96 -0.11
CA GLY A 91 -1.27 0.01 -0.47
C GLY A 91 -1.80 -1.01 -1.47
N THR A 92 -0.98 -1.36 -2.46
CA THR A 92 -1.31 -2.39 -3.44
C THR A 92 -0.37 -3.58 -3.36
N SER A 93 -0.87 -4.80 -3.58
CA SER A 93 -0.05 -6.03 -3.57
C SER A 93 0.75 -6.16 -2.26
N SER A 94 2.08 -6.27 -2.33
CA SER A 94 2.95 -6.31 -1.13
C SER A 94 2.82 -5.06 -0.26
N GLY A 95 2.63 -3.89 -0.86
CA GLY A 95 2.30 -2.66 -0.14
C GLY A 95 0.97 -2.77 0.59
N GLY A 96 0.00 -3.49 0.02
CA GLY A 96 -1.28 -3.82 0.68
C GLY A 96 -1.07 -4.62 1.98
N ILE A 97 -0.14 -5.58 1.97
CA ILE A 97 0.23 -6.32 3.20
C ILE A 97 0.87 -5.38 4.24
N ALA A 98 1.79 -4.51 3.78
CA ALA A 98 2.49 -3.58 4.67
C ALA A 98 1.55 -2.57 5.34
N VAL A 99 0.53 -2.06 4.62
CA VAL A 99 -0.43 -1.12 5.21
C VAL A 99 -1.43 -1.79 6.15
N LEU A 100 -1.71 -3.08 5.98
CA LEU A 100 -2.45 -3.87 6.97
C LEU A 100 -1.66 -4.02 8.28
N ASP A 101 -0.36 -4.32 8.19
CA ASP A 101 0.53 -4.37 9.37
C ASP A 101 0.69 -2.98 10.01
N LEU A 102 0.77 -1.91 9.22
CA LEU A 102 0.78 -0.53 9.69
C LEU A 102 -0.49 -0.21 10.50
N LEU A 103 -1.66 -0.59 9.99
CA LEU A 103 -2.92 -0.39 10.71
C LEU A 103 -2.98 -1.16 12.02
N ALA A 104 -2.44 -2.38 12.04
CA ALA A 104 -2.38 -3.20 13.24
C ALA A 104 -1.50 -2.58 14.34
N ARG A 105 -0.37 -2.01 13.95
CA ARG A 105 0.65 -1.46 14.89
C ARG A 105 0.38 -0.02 15.31
N HIS A 106 -0.04 0.81 14.37
CA HIS A 106 -0.13 2.27 14.53
C HIS A 106 -1.52 2.84 14.17
N PRO A 107 -2.64 2.29 14.68
CA PRO A 107 -3.99 2.69 14.26
C PRO A 107 -4.31 4.16 14.58
N GLY A 108 -3.63 4.75 15.58
CA GLY A 108 -3.89 6.13 16.04
C GLY A 108 -3.52 7.21 15.03
N ARG A 109 -2.64 6.90 14.07
CA ARG A 109 -2.17 7.85 13.04
C ARG A 109 -2.88 7.70 11.70
N LEU A 110 -3.85 6.79 11.60
CA LEU A 110 -4.50 6.44 10.34
C LEU A 110 -5.98 6.80 10.38
N ALA A 111 -6.44 7.60 9.43
CA ALA A 111 -7.84 7.94 9.25
C ALA A 111 -8.60 6.82 8.56
N HIS A 112 -8.08 6.32 7.44
CA HIS A 112 -8.62 5.18 6.71
C HIS A 112 -7.51 4.51 5.89
N VAL A 113 -7.58 3.19 5.78
CA VAL A 113 -6.64 2.36 5.02
C VAL A 113 -7.38 1.62 3.92
N VAL A 114 -6.85 1.67 2.70
CA VAL A 114 -7.29 0.84 1.58
C VAL A 114 -6.15 -0.09 1.18
N ALA A 115 -6.38 -1.40 1.26
CA ALA A 115 -5.43 -2.44 0.85
C ALA A 115 -5.96 -3.15 -0.41
N HIS A 116 -5.32 -2.93 -1.56
CA HIS A 116 -5.73 -3.49 -2.84
C HIS A 116 -4.97 -4.78 -3.13
N GLU A 117 -5.71 -5.87 -3.26
CA GLU A 117 -5.23 -7.21 -3.60
C GLU A 117 -3.96 -7.65 -2.85
N PRO A 118 -3.93 -7.55 -1.50
CA PRO A 118 -2.80 -8.03 -0.73
C PRO A 118 -2.70 -9.57 -0.81
N PRO A 119 -1.57 -10.15 -1.26
CA PRO A 119 -1.45 -11.58 -1.51
C PRO A 119 -1.25 -12.42 -0.23
N CYS A 120 -2.13 -12.27 0.75
CA CYS A 120 -2.17 -13.06 1.99
C CYS A 120 -2.78 -14.45 1.77
N VAL A 121 -2.34 -15.14 0.74
CA VAL A 121 -2.94 -16.38 0.20
C VAL A 121 -2.90 -17.56 1.17
N THR A 122 -2.01 -17.53 2.16
CA THR A 122 -1.95 -18.56 3.22
C THR A 122 -3.21 -18.63 4.07
N LEU A 123 -4.04 -17.61 4.06
CA LEU A 123 -5.31 -17.57 4.79
C LEU A 123 -6.45 -18.32 4.11
N LEU A 124 -6.32 -18.60 2.82
CA LEU A 124 -7.32 -19.35 2.05
C LEU A 124 -7.31 -20.85 2.42
N PRO A 125 -8.40 -21.58 2.15
CA PRO A 125 -8.35 -23.03 2.12
C PRO A 125 -7.23 -23.49 1.19
N ASP A 126 -6.44 -24.50 1.60
CA ASP A 126 -5.22 -24.95 0.88
C ASP A 126 -4.18 -23.84 0.65
N GLY A 127 -4.14 -22.83 1.52
CA GLY A 127 -3.32 -21.63 1.35
C GLY A 127 -1.83 -21.93 1.14
N ALA A 128 -1.27 -22.94 1.80
CA ALA A 128 0.11 -23.35 1.60
C ALA A 128 0.38 -23.81 0.15
N ARG A 129 -0.51 -24.63 -0.43
CA ARG A 129 -0.43 -25.10 -1.81
C ARG A 129 -0.61 -23.92 -2.79
N ARG A 130 -1.65 -23.11 -2.58
CA ARG A 130 -1.93 -21.91 -3.41
C ARG A 130 -0.78 -20.90 -3.39
N ARG A 131 -0.13 -20.76 -2.24
CA ARG A 131 1.06 -19.92 -2.13
C ARG A 131 2.24 -20.50 -2.94
N ALA A 132 2.47 -21.81 -2.88
CA ALA A 132 3.51 -22.44 -3.68
C ALA A 132 3.24 -22.22 -5.18
N GLU A 133 2.03 -22.48 -5.64
CA GLU A 133 1.60 -22.26 -7.03
C GLU A 133 1.79 -20.78 -7.47
N LEU A 134 1.47 -19.81 -6.60
CA LEU A 134 1.70 -18.39 -6.87
C LEU A 134 3.19 -18.07 -7.02
N ILE A 135 4.03 -18.60 -6.15
CA ILE A 135 5.48 -18.40 -6.20
C ILE A 135 6.05 -19.04 -7.47
N ASP A 136 5.72 -20.30 -7.74
CA ASP A 136 6.20 -21.04 -8.91
C ASP A 136 5.78 -20.36 -10.23
N GLY A 137 4.59 -19.76 -10.26
CA GLY A 137 4.11 -18.99 -11.42
C GLY A 137 4.83 -17.67 -11.66
N LEU A 138 5.45 -17.11 -10.61
CA LEU A 138 6.22 -15.86 -10.67
C LEU A 138 7.74 -16.10 -10.77
N ASP A 139 8.24 -17.27 -10.34
CA ASP A 139 9.64 -17.71 -10.46
C ASP A 139 9.95 -18.07 -11.94
N GLY A 140 9.72 -17.11 -12.85
CA GLY A 140 10.19 -17.20 -14.23
C GLY A 140 11.72 -17.05 -14.29
N PRO A 141 12.36 -17.21 -15.45
CA PRO A 141 13.79 -16.95 -15.60
C PRO A 141 14.08 -15.52 -15.14
N GLU A 142 14.97 -15.40 -14.15
CA GLU A 142 15.39 -14.09 -13.62
C GLU A 142 15.87 -13.21 -14.79
N PRO A 143 15.34 -11.99 -14.94
CA PRO A 143 15.87 -11.09 -15.96
C PRO A 143 17.36 -10.87 -15.70
N PRO A 144 18.23 -10.88 -16.73
CA PRO A 144 19.65 -10.70 -16.54
C PRO A 144 19.92 -9.40 -15.76
N PRO A 145 20.90 -9.41 -14.84
CA PRO A 145 21.25 -8.21 -14.07
C PRO A 145 21.53 -7.05 -15.02
N ALA A 146 21.00 -5.87 -14.72
CA ALA A 146 21.25 -4.69 -15.50
C ALA A 146 22.78 -4.43 -15.56
N GLU A 147 23.30 -4.04 -16.72
CA GLU A 147 24.71 -3.66 -16.86
C GLU A 147 25.03 -2.58 -15.82
N GLY A 148 25.91 -2.88 -14.87
CA GLY A 148 26.29 -1.96 -13.79
C GLY A 148 26.01 -2.47 -12.38
N GLY A 149 25.50 -3.69 -12.19
CA GLY A 149 25.36 -4.34 -10.86
C GLY A 149 24.19 -3.86 -10.00
N SER A 150 23.29 -3.04 -10.53
CA SER A 150 22.06 -2.64 -9.86
C SER A 150 20.99 -3.74 -10.08
N ALA A 151 20.41 -4.25 -9.01
CA ALA A 151 19.30 -5.20 -9.09
C ALA A 151 18.07 -4.50 -9.68
N THR A 152 17.39 -5.18 -10.63
CA THR A 152 16.11 -4.66 -11.13
C THR A 152 15.06 -4.70 -10.01
N PRO A 153 14.06 -3.79 -10.00
CA PRO A 153 12.98 -3.84 -9.02
C PRO A 153 12.28 -5.20 -8.96
N MET A 154 12.07 -5.85 -10.11
CA MET A 154 11.48 -7.18 -10.18
C MET A 154 12.42 -8.25 -9.60
N GLY A 155 13.73 -8.17 -9.86
CA GLY A 155 14.71 -9.09 -9.27
C GLY A 155 14.76 -8.98 -7.74
N VAL A 156 14.72 -7.75 -7.20
CA VAL A 156 14.62 -7.53 -5.74
C VAL A 156 13.33 -8.12 -5.18
N PHE A 157 12.21 -7.91 -5.87
CA PHE A 157 10.93 -8.46 -5.46
C PHE A 157 10.95 -9.99 -5.37
N LEU A 158 11.38 -10.66 -6.42
CA LEU A 158 11.41 -12.13 -6.48
C LEU A 158 12.39 -12.71 -5.44
N ALA A 159 13.57 -12.12 -5.30
CA ALA A 159 14.61 -12.63 -4.41
C ALA A 159 14.33 -12.35 -2.93
N HIS A 160 13.77 -11.20 -2.57
CA HIS A 160 13.78 -10.71 -1.19
C HIS A 160 12.42 -10.33 -0.60
N VAL A 161 11.36 -10.18 -1.42
CA VAL A 161 10.04 -9.72 -0.96
C VAL A 161 8.96 -10.79 -1.09
N LEU A 162 8.88 -11.46 -2.24
CA LEU A 162 7.78 -12.36 -2.58
C LEU A 162 7.53 -13.43 -1.49
N ARG A 163 8.57 -14.16 -1.11
CA ARG A 163 8.46 -15.30 -0.18
C ARG A 163 8.10 -14.86 1.24
N PRO A 164 8.78 -13.88 1.88
CA PRO A 164 8.41 -13.44 3.22
C PRO A 164 7.05 -12.75 3.28
N PHE A 165 6.68 -11.96 2.27
CA PHE A 165 5.41 -11.25 2.27
C PHE A 165 4.22 -12.18 2.06
N THR A 166 4.28 -13.10 1.11
CA THR A 166 3.20 -14.06 0.88
C THR A 166 3.05 -15.09 2.00
N ALA A 167 4.03 -15.22 2.90
CA ALA A 167 3.92 -16.01 4.12
C ALA A 167 3.23 -15.24 5.27
N HIS A 168 3.11 -13.92 5.16
CA HIS A 168 2.50 -13.11 6.21
C HIS A 168 0.99 -13.33 6.28
N ALA A 169 0.49 -13.52 7.49
CA ALA A 169 -0.93 -13.69 7.78
C ALA A 169 -1.34 -12.62 8.80
N PRO A 170 -1.99 -11.52 8.38
CA PRO A 170 -2.46 -10.52 9.32
C PRO A 170 -3.50 -11.11 10.27
N GLY A 171 -3.33 -10.87 11.58
CA GLY A 171 -4.16 -11.42 12.64
C GLY A 171 -4.59 -10.35 13.64
N PHE A 172 -5.37 -9.36 13.19
CA PHE A 172 -5.91 -8.30 14.02
C PHE A 172 -7.38 -8.03 13.65
N THR A 173 -8.08 -7.24 14.47
CA THR A 173 -9.39 -6.70 14.12
C THR A 173 -9.25 -5.21 13.84
N ALA A 174 -9.62 -4.78 12.65
CA ALA A 174 -9.54 -3.36 12.30
C ALA A 174 -10.52 -2.53 13.13
N PRO A 175 -10.14 -1.31 13.52
CA PRO A 175 -11.10 -0.38 14.10
C PRO A 175 -12.27 -0.13 13.14
N PRO A 176 -13.50 -0.05 13.61
CA PRO A 176 -14.68 0.11 12.75
C PRO A 176 -14.55 1.29 11.79
N GLY A 177 -14.86 1.06 10.51
CA GLY A 177 -14.85 2.07 9.46
C GLY A 177 -13.46 2.56 9.04
N ARG A 178 -12.37 1.90 9.46
CA ARG A 178 -11.00 2.34 9.13
C ARG A 178 -10.28 1.47 8.12
N LEU A 179 -10.90 0.39 7.65
CA LEU A 179 -10.31 -0.51 6.68
C LEU A 179 -11.26 -0.79 5.53
N THR A 180 -10.76 -0.65 4.31
CA THR A 180 -11.34 -1.25 3.12
C THR A 180 -10.30 -2.17 2.49
N VAL A 181 -10.66 -3.43 2.29
CA VAL A 181 -9.88 -4.35 1.45
C VAL A 181 -10.50 -4.32 0.07
N ALA A 182 -9.69 -4.07 -0.94
CA ALA A 182 -10.15 -3.88 -2.30
C ALA A 182 -9.62 -4.96 -3.25
N ALA A 183 -10.37 -5.25 -4.30
CA ALA A 183 -9.94 -6.09 -5.40
C ALA A 183 -10.38 -5.50 -6.74
N GLY A 184 -9.64 -5.80 -7.80
CA GLY A 184 -10.01 -5.41 -9.15
C GLY A 184 -11.27 -6.15 -9.64
N ALA A 185 -12.17 -5.45 -10.32
CA ALA A 185 -13.37 -6.06 -10.88
C ALA A 185 -13.04 -7.17 -11.91
N ASP A 186 -11.92 -7.01 -12.63
CA ASP A 186 -11.45 -7.99 -13.61
C ASP A 186 -10.73 -9.19 -12.97
N SER A 187 -10.46 -9.11 -11.66
CA SER A 187 -9.88 -10.22 -10.87
C SER A 187 -10.95 -11.15 -10.27
N ARG A 188 -12.23 -10.95 -10.52
CA ARG A 188 -13.30 -11.79 -9.97
C ARG A 188 -13.06 -13.26 -10.25
N GLY A 189 -13.16 -14.09 -9.21
CA GLY A 189 -12.92 -15.54 -9.29
C GLY A 189 -11.44 -15.92 -9.39
N GLN A 190 -10.52 -14.98 -9.25
CA GLN A 190 -9.10 -15.24 -9.20
C GLN A 190 -8.58 -15.22 -7.76
N LEU A 191 -7.39 -15.78 -7.56
CA LEU A 191 -6.76 -15.99 -6.26
C LEU A 191 -6.71 -14.73 -5.37
N LEU A 192 -6.32 -13.58 -5.92
CA LEU A 192 -6.14 -12.35 -5.15
C LEU A 192 -7.47 -11.68 -4.81
N TYR A 193 -8.48 -11.83 -5.66
CA TYR A 193 -9.85 -11.40 -5.38
C TYR A 193 -10.43 -12.17 -4.19
N ASP A 194 -10.34 -13.51 -4.23
CA ASP A 194 -10.83 -14.38 -3.15
C ASP A 194 -10.10 -14.08 -1.84
N THR A 195 -8.78 -13.82 -1.93
CA THR A 195 -7.97 -13.44 -0.77
C THR A 195 -8.42 -12.11 -0.18
N ALA A 196 -8.68 -11.09 -1.01
CA ALA A 196 -9.12 -9.78 -0.56
C ALA A 196 -10.49 -9.84 0.11
N HIS A 197 -11.43 -10.61 -0.46
CA HIS A 197 -12.75 -10.81 0.12
C HIS A 197 -12.67 -11.48 1.51
N LEU A 198 -11.89 -12.57 1.62
CA LEU A 198 -11.68 -13.26 2.89
C LEU A 198 -11.02 -12.34 3.94
N LEU A 199 -10.07 -11.51 3.52
CA LEU A 199 -9.42 -10.56 4.43
C LEU A 199 -10.37 -9.50 4.96
N ALA A 200 -11.25 -8.95 4.11
CA ALA A 200 -12.26 -8.00 4.54
C ALA A 200 -13.12 -8.58 5.68
N ASP A 201 -13.62 -9.81 5.50
CA ASP A 201 -14.41 -10.50 6.50
C ASP A 201 -13.61 -10.76 7.80
N ARG A 202 -12.38 -11.30 7.67
CA ARG A 202 -11.56 -11.67 8.84
C ARG A 202 -11.09 -10.50 9.67
N LEU A 203 -10.79 -9.37 9.01
CA LEU A 203 -10.26 -8.18 9.66
C LEU A 203 -11.35 -7.18 10.08
N ASN A 204 -12.63 -7.49 9.86
CA ASN A 204 -13.75 -6.58 10.08
C ASN A 204 -13.64 -5.28 9.25
N GLY A 205 -13.14 -5.40 8.02
CA GLY A 205 -13.05 -4.33 7.04
C GLY A 205 -14.23 -4.33 6.07
N ALA A 206 -14.44 -3.22 5.36
CA ALA A 206 -15.30 -3.20 4.20
C ALA A 206 -14.60 -3.89 3.00
N PHE A 207 -15.40 -4.46 2.09
CA PHE A 207 -14.89 -4.90 0.79
C PHE A 207 -15.36 -3.95 -0.31
N ALA A 208 -14.48 -3.66 -1.28
CA ALA A 208 -14.81 -2.83 -2.43
C ALA A 208 -14.16 -3.35 -3.71
N GLU A 209 -14.88 -3.25 -4.83
CA GLU A 209 -14.31 -3.52 -6.15
C GLU A 209 -13.80 -2.23 -6.79
N PHE A 210 -12.62 -2.31 -7.39
CA PHE A 210 -11.95 -1.22 -8.07
C PHE A 210 -11.81 -1.50 -9.57
N PRO A 211 -11.63 -0.48 -10.42
CA PRO A 211 -11.44 -0.65 -11.85
C PRO A 211 -10.22 -1.51 -12.20
N GLY A 212 -10.32 -2.33 -13.23
CA GLY A 212 -9.26 -3.21 -13.71
C GLY A 212 -9.05 -4.46 -12.86
N GLY A 213 -7.86 -5.04 -12.98
CA GLY A 213 -7.40 -6.19 -12.18
C GLY A 213 -6.31 -5.80 -11.20
N HIS A 214 -5.32 -6.69 -11.02
CA HIS A 214 -4.18 -6.47 -10.12
C HIS A 214 -3.37 -5.21 -10.46
N LEU A 215 -3.30 -4.85 -11.72
CA LEU A 215 -2.64 -3.66 -12.24
C LEU A 215 -3.60 -2.48 -12.50
N GLY A 216 -4.79 -2.50 -11.94
CA GLY A 216 -5.83 -1.47 -12.15
C GLY A 216 -5.36 -0.05 -11.84
N THR A 217 -4.44 0.14 -10.91
CA THR A 217 -3.78 1.43 -10.63
C THR A 217 -3.01 2.00 -11.82
N LEU A 218 -2.53 1.12 -12.71
CA LEU A 218 -1.77 1.45 -13.91
C LEU A 218 -2.67 1.54 -15.15
N GLU A 219 -3.61 0.60 -15.26
CA GLU A 219 -4.48 0.43 -16.43
C GLU A 219 -5.63 1.44 -16.46
N HIS A 220 -6.15 1.81 -15.28
CA HIS A 220 -7.30 2.70 -15.08
C HIS A 220 -7.02 3.80 -14.04
N PRO A 221 -5.92 4.58 -14.15
CA PRO A 221 -5.48 5.47 -13.08
C PRO A 221 -6.50 6.57 -12.74
N GLU A 222 -7.32 7.02 -13.68
CA GLU A 222 -8.31 8.06 -13.48
C GLU A 222 -9.52 7.56 -12.68
N GLU A 223 -10.16 6.50 -13.14
CA GLU A 223 -11.30 5.88 -12.47
C GLU A 223 -10.89 5.30 -11.11
N PHE A 224 -9.69 4.73 -11.04
CA PHE A 224 -9.13 4.21 -9.80
C PHE A 224 -8.92 5.33 -8.77
N ALA A 225 -8.33 6.47 -9.18
CA ALA A 225 -8.11 7.62 -8.30
C ALA A 225 -9.43 8.21 -7.79
N ALA A 226 -10.44 8.31 -8.65
CA ALA A 226 -11.76 8.82 -8.28
C ALA A 226 -12.40 7.92 -7.21
N LEU A 227 -12.44 6.61 -7.43
CA LEU A 227 -13.02 5.67 -6.48
C LEU A 227 -12.21 5.58 -5.18
N LEU A 228 -10.87 5.64 -5.26
CA LEU A 228 -10.01 5.65 -4.08
C LEU A 228 -10.26 6.89 -3.23
N THR A 229 -10.37 8.07 -3.85
CA THR A 229 -10.71 9.31 -3.16
C THR A 229 -12.03 9.18 -2.42
N ASP A 230 -13.07 8.71 -3.10
CA ASP A 230 -14.41 8.52 -2.52
C ASP A 230 -14.37 7.50 -1.36
N THR A 231 -13.65 6.40 -1.52
CA THR A 231 -13.54 5.34 -0.51
C THR A 231 -12.84 5.86 0.74
N LEU A 232 -11.73 6.57 0.58
CA LEU A 232 -10.97 7.13 1.70
C LEU A 232 -11.76 8.19 2.47
N THR A 233 -12.57 9.02 1.79
CA THR A 233 -13.21 10.19 2.40
C THR A 233 -14.63 9.93 2.91
N ARG A 234 -15.28 8.82 2.58
CA ARG A 234 -16.66 8.49 2.99
C ARG A 234 -16.90 8.43 4.50
N GLY A 235 -15.87 8.19 5.30
CA GLY A 235 -15.95 8.11 6.76
C GLY A 235 -15.47 9.35 7.52
N SER A 236 -14.98 10.37 6.82
CA SER A 236 -14.45 11.57 7.46
C SER A 236 -15.58 12.49 7.90
N PRO A 237 -15.63 12.93 9.19
CA PRO A 237 -16.53 13.99 9.58
C PRO A 237 -16.18 15.22 8.76
N THR A 238 -17.13 15.71 7.98
CA THR A 238 -17.01 16.98 7.24
C THR A 238 -16.54 18.05 8.21
N THR A 239 -15.34 18.58 8.01
CA THR A 239 -14.85 19.73 8.77
C THR A 239 -15.83 20.87 8.51
N LYS A 240 -16.66 21.21 9.51
CA LYS A 240 -17.55 22.34 9.41
C LYS A 240 -16.70 23.59 9.17
N GLU A 241 -16.95 24.27 8.04
CA GLU A 241 -16.41 25.62 7.80
C GLU A 241 -16.62 26.47 9.06
N PRO A 242 -15.65 27.31 9.45
CA PRO A 242 -15.81 28.20 10.59
C PRO A 242 -16.98 29.15 10.28
N ARG A 243 -18.05 29.06 11.08
CA ARG A 243 -19.16 30.03 11.04
C ARG A 243 -18.58 31.42 11.23
N THR A 244 -18.57 32.18 10.16
CA THR A 244 -18.33 33.63 10.22
C THR A 244 -19.39 34.24 11.13
N VAL A 245 -19.00 34.60 12.34
CA VAL A 245 -19.84 35.42 13.23
C VAL A 245 -19.92 36.79 12.61
N ARG A 246 -21.05 37.13 11.98
CA ARG A 246 -21.36 38.53 11.63
C ARG A 246 -21.64 39.25 12.94
N THR A 247 -20.72 40.07 13.38
CA THR A 247 -20.94 41.12 14.34
C THR A 247 -21.77 42.23 13.69
N THR A 248 -23.05 42.28 14.02
CA THR A 248 -23.89 43.46 13.79
C THR A 248 -23.53 44.51 14.83
N GLY A 249 -22.98 45.63 14.38
CA GLY A 249 -22.85 46.84 15.15
C GLY A 249 -24.18 47.62 15.19
#